data_85b98cf4e111b5de786b7fce980f13db
#
_entry.id   85b98cf4e111b5de786b7fce980f13db
#
_cell.length_a   1.000
_cell.length_b   1.000
_cell.length_c   1.000
_cell.angle_alpha   90.00
_cell.angle_beta   90.00
_cell.angle_gamma   90.00
#
_symmetry.space_group_name_H-M   'P 1'
#
loop_
_entity.id
_entity.type
_entity.pdbx_description
1 polymer ?
#
loop_
_entity_poly.entity_id
_entity_poly.type
_entity_poly.pdbx_seq_one_letter_code
_entity_poly.pdbx_strand_id
1 'polypeptide(L)'
;SQPTVSRVLKPLIQSGQVRKVGAARAQRYVLPRSVPGVGSQVPVVRVDAQGCASPFARLVPLVGGAFWVEEADGVSARHDGLPWFLDDMRPQGFMGRTFAHAHPELQLGSDPRNWNDDDVLRALALFGDDLPGNLIVGEAAFQRFHTLPQRASRADSAADYPQLAQQAMQGTLGGASAG
;
A
#
# COMPACT_ATOMS: atom_id res chain seq x y z
N SER A 1 -25.91 18.98 23.16
CA SER A 1 -25.37 18.27 24.37
C SER A 1 -24.69 16.96 23.94
N GLN A 2 -23.71 16.45 24.68
CA GLN A 2 -23.02 15.17 24.39
C GLN A 2 -23.96 13.98 24.15
N PRO A 3 -25.09 13.80 24.87
CA PRO A 3 -26.03 12.71 24.62
C PRO A 3 -26.67 12.74 23.23
N THR A 4 -26.94 13.94 22.70
CA THR A 4 -27.52 14.12 21.37
C THR A 4 -26.58 13.70 20.26
N VAL A 5 -25.30 14.12 20.35
CA VAL A 5 -24.26 13.77 19.38
C VAL A 5 -24.03 12.25 19.36
N SER A 6 -23.93 11.61 20.52
CA SER A 6 -23.77 10.16 20.63
C SER A 6 -24.95 9.40 20.01
N ARG A 7 -26.18 9.89 20.18
CA ARG A 7 -27.41 9.27 19.61
C ARG A 7 -27.40 9.35 18.08
N VAL A 8 -26.98 10.47 17.51
CA VAL A 8 -26.91 10.67 16.04
C VAL A 8 -25.76 9.86 15.42
N LEU A 9 -24.60 9.82 16.09
CA LEU A 9 -23.44 9.11 15.55
C LEU A 9 -23.55 7.58 15.66
N LYS A 10 -24.28 7.05 16.65
CA LYS A 10 -24.37 5.60 16.85
C LYS A 10 -24.80 4.81 15.63
N PRO A 11 -25.89 5.16 14.91
CA PRO A 11 -26.30 4.45 13.70
C PRO A 11 -25.26 4.58 12.56
N LEU A 12 -24.59 5.74 12.43
CA LEU A 12 -23.57 5.97 11.43
C LEU A 12 -22.29 5.14 11.70
N ILE A 13 -21.96 4.93 12.96
CA ILE A 13 -20.86 4.05 13.36
C ILE A 13 -21.23 2.59 13.10
N GLN A 14 -22.46 2.20 13.42
CA GLN A 14 -22.95 0.83 13.18
C GLN A 14 -23.01 0.49 11.69
N SER A 15 -23.35 1.46 10.84
CA SER A 15 -23.35 1.29 9.37
C SER A 15 -21.96 1.42 8.74
N GLY A 16 -20.92 1.74 9.50
CA GLY A 16 -19.56 1.96 8.97
C GLY A 16 -19.33 3.29 8.25
N GLN A 17 -20.35 4.15 8.16
CA GLN A 17 -20.24 5.47 7.53
C GLN A 17 -19.33 6.42 8.33
N VAL A 18 -19.27 6.24 9.63
CA VAL A 18 -18.40 6.96 10.54
C VAL A 18 -17.59 5.94 11.34
N ARG A 19 -16.30 6.16 11.45
CA ARG A 19 -15.42 5.34 12.30
C ARG A 19 -14.89 6.17 13.45
N LYS A 20 -14.89 5.59 14.65
CA LYS A 20 -14.24 6.15 15.81
C LYS A 20 -12.80 5.66 15.82
N VAL A 21 -11.84 6.57 15.86
CA VAL A 21 -10.41 6.31 15.82
C VAL A 21 -9.69 6.99 16.96
N GLY A 22 -8.46 6.56 17.26
CA GLY A 22 -7.67 7.05 18.37
C GLY A 22 -8.11 6.52 19.72
N ALA A 23 -7.35 6.83 20.79
CA ALA A 23 -7.57 6.36 22.14
C ALA A 23 -7.80 7.51 23.12
N ALA A 24 -8.53 7.23 24.19
CA ALA A 24 -8.80 8.15 25.30
C ALA A 24 -9.20 9.57 24.85
N ARG A 25 -8.43 10.60 25.23
CA ARG A 25 -8.72 12.01 24.92
C ARG A 25 -8.44 12.37 23.45
N ALA A 26 -7.69 11.52 22.70
CA ALA A 26 -7.40 11.71 21.29
C ALA A 26 -8.44 11.07 20.37
N GLN A 27 -9.57 10.59 20.89
CA GLN A 27 -10.63 10.00 20.10
C GLN A 27 -11.21 11.00 19.09
N ARG A 28 -11.33 10.56 17.85
CA ARG A 28 -11.91 11.33 16.74
C ARG A 28 -12.92 10.50 15.97
N TYR A 29 -13.79 11.18 15.27
CA TYR A 29 -14.70 10.56 14.31
C TYR A 29 -14.20 10.90 12.90
N VAL A 30 -14.03 9.89 12.08
CA VAL A 30 -13.57 10.03 10.70
C VAL A 30 -14.60 9.43 9.75
N LEU A 31 -14.59 9.89 8.51
CA LEU A 31 -15.43 9.38 7.43
C LEU A 31 -14.55 8.50 6.53
N PRO A 32 -14.57 7.17 6.72
CA PRO A 32 -13.83 6.26 5.86
C PRO A 32 -14.44 6.25 4.45
N ARG A 33 -13.61 6.00 3.47
CA ARG A 33 -14.01 5.72 2.10
C ARG A 33 -13.37 4.43 1.63
N SER A 34 -13.93 3.83 0.60
CA SER A 34 -13.32 2.68 -0.06
C SER A 34 -12.51 3.12 -1.27
N VAL A 35 -11.33 2.53 -1.43
CA VAL A 35 -10.52 2.66 -2.65
C VAL A 35 -10.81 1.45 -3.54
N PRO A 36 -11.13 1.64 -4.83
CA PRO A 36 -11.51 0.55 -5.74
C PRO A 36 -10.44 -0.56 -5.79
N GLY A 37 -10.86 -1.79 -5.56
CA GLY A 37 -9.99 -2.97 -5.53
C GLY A 37 -9.19 -3.17 -4.25
N VAL A 38 -9.14 -2.17 -3.34
CA VAL A 38 -8.34 -2.21 -2.10
C VAL A 38 -9.21 -2.25 -0.85
N GLY A 39 -10.32 -1.49 -0.86
CA GLY A 39 -11.24 -1.43 0.27
C GLY A 39 -11.06 -0.20 1.16
N SER A 40 -11.64 -0.26 2.35
CA SER A 40 -11.65 0.84 3.33
C SER A 40 -10.69 0.66 4.50
N GLN A 41 -9.97 -0.46 4.55
CA GLN A 41 -8.95 -0.77 5.54
C GLN A 41 -7.83 -1.52 4.85
N VAL A 42 -6.62 -1.00 4.94
CA VAL A 42 -5.46 -1.54 4.22
C VAL A 42 -4.40 -1.91 5.24
N PRO A 43 -4.14 -3.21 5.45
CA PRO A 43 -3.05 -3.64 6.31
C PRO A 43 -1.70 -3.28 5.67
N VAL A 44 -0.74 -2.93 6.49
CA VAL A 44 0.67 -2.79 6.11
C VAL A 44 1.48 -3.71 7.00
N VAL A 45 2.29 -4.52 6.38
CA VAL A 45 3.10 -5.55 7.03
C VAL A 45 4.57 -5.23 6.79
N ARG A 46 5.39 -5.40 7.80
CA ARG A 46 6.86 -5.32 7.68
C ARG A 46 7.43 -6.71 7.55
N VAL A 47 8.35 -6.88 6.60
CA VAL A 47 9.11 -8.12 6.40
C VAL A 47 10.54 -7.87 6.88
N ASP A 48 11.07 -8.74 7.72
CA ASP A 48 12.44 -8.66 8.18
C ASP A 48 13.43 -9.35 7.21
N ALA A 49 14.72 -9.27 7.53
CA ALA A 49 15.79 -9.88 6.72
C ALA A 49 15.71 -11.41 6.65
N GLN A 50 14.93 -12.05 7.51
CA GLN A 50 14.67 -13.48 7.53
C GLN A 50 13.40 -13.86 6.74
N GLY A 51 12.70 -12.86 6.18
CA GLY A 51 11.45 -13.07 5.47
C GLY A 51 10.23 -13.21 6.40
N CYS A 52 10.38 -12.95 7.71
CA CYS A 52 9.28 -13.01 8.65
C CYS A 52 8.44 -11.74 8.59
N ALA A 53 7.14 -11.92 8.42
CA ALA A 53 6.20 -10.82 8.34
C ALA A 53 5.62 -10.47 9.71
N SER A 54 5.51 -9.18 10.02
CA SER A 54 4.88 -8.65 11.24
C SER A 54 3.99 -7.46 10.93
N PRO A 55 2.89 -7.25 11.68
CA PRO A 55 2.06 -6.05 11.51
C PRO A 55 2.90 -4.78 11.70
N PHE A 56 2.74 -3.83 10.78
CA PHE A 56 3.38 -2.51 10.88
C PHE A 56 2.35 -1.42 11.13
N ALA A 57 1.33 -1.34 10.28
CA ALA A 57 0.27 -0.34 10.40
C ALA A 57 -1.03 -0.81 9.73
N ARG A 58 -2.10 -0.07 9.99
CA ARG A 58 -3.37 -0.15 9.26
C ARG A 58 -3.73 1.23 8.75
N LEU A 59 -4.01 1.34 7.46
CA LEU A 59 -4.50 2.55 6.85
C LEU A 59 -6.01 2.50 6.69
N VAL A 60 -6.65 3.65 6.92
CA VAL A 60 -8.06 3.89 6.63
C VAL A 60 -8.13 5.09 5.70
N PRO A 61 -8.42 4.90 4.41
CA PRO A 61 -8.66 6.03 3.50
C PRO A 61 -9.86 6.84 3.97
N LEU A 62 -9.75 8.18 3.95
CA LEU A 62 -10.76 9.09 4.42
C LEU A 62 -11.34 9.91 3.27
N VAL A 63 -12.60 10.32 3.42
CA VAL A 63 -13.20 11.30 2.54
C VAL A 63 -12.35 12.58 2.52
N GLY A 64 -12.11 13.12 1.33
CA GLY A 64 -11.25 14.28 1.14
C GLY A 64 -9.79 13.97 0.87
N GLY A 65 -9.42 12.70 0.63
CA GLY A 65 -8.07 12.30 0.19
C GLY A 65 -7.05 12.09 1.32
N ALA A 66 -7.44 12.27 2.56
CA ALA A 66 -6.59 11.99 3.72
C ALA A 66 -6.59 10.50 4.07
N PHE A 67 -5.65 10.11 4.95
CA PHE A 67 -5.55 8.77 5.51
C PHE A 67 -5.45 8.84 7.03
N TRP A 68 -6.10 7.91 7.70
CA TRP A 68 -5.85 7.62 9.10
C TRP A 68 -4.94 6.41 9.19
N VAL A 69 -3.85 6.54 9.91
CA VAL A 69 -2.86 5.47 10.12
C VAL A 69 -2.93 5.05 11.58
N GLU A 70 -3.00 3.76 11.82
CA GLU A 70 -2.90 3.12 13.13
C GLU A 70 -1.68 2.20 13.11
N GLU A 71 -0.59 2.59 13.76
CA GLU A 71 0.62 1.79 13.84
C GLU A 71 0.48 0.67 14.88
N ALA A 72 1.24 -0.40 14.71
CA ALA A 72 1.15 -1.58 15.58
C ALA A 72 1.60 -1.30 17.03
N ASP A 73 2.42 -0.28 17.24
CA ASP A 73 2.85 0.21 18.56
C ASP A 73 1.78 1.06 19.28
N GLY A 74 0.63 1.31 18.65
CA GLY A 74 -0.48 2.08 19.18
C GLY A 74 -0.45 3.57 18.82
N VAL A 75 0.57 4.04 18.13
CA VAL A 75 0.57 5.41 17.58
C VAL A 75 -0.47 5.51 16.48
N SER A 76 -1.18 6.61 16.44
CA SER A 76 -2.13 6.86 15.36
C SER A 76 -2.17 8.32 14.98
N ALA A 77 -2.23 8.58 13.68
CA ALA A 77 -2.21 9.93 13.12
C ALA A 77 -3.06 10.03 11.84
N ARG A 78 -3.52 11.27 11.56
CA ARG A 78 -4.09 11.64 10.28
C ARG A 78 -2.99 12.22 9.39
N HIS A 79 -2.97 11.76 8.15
CA HIS A 79 -2.08 12.25 7.09
C HIS A 79 -2.92 12.90 5.99
N ASP A 80 -2.51 14.10 5.56
CA ASP A 80 -3.10 14.78 4.41
C ASP A 80 -2.37 14.29 3.14
N GLY A 81 -2.91 13.24 2.51
CA GLY A 81 -2.26 12.47 1.45
C GLY A 81 -1.64 11.18 1.96
N LEU A 82 -0.89 10.50 1.09
CA LEU A 82 -0.21 9.25 1.45
C LEU A 82 0.76 9.46 2.63
N PRO A 83 0.78 8.55 3.60
CA PRO A 83 1.84 8.54 4.61
C PRO A 83 3.22 8.44 3.96
N TRP A 84 4.21 9.13 4.52
CA TRP A 84 5.56 9.24 3.96
C TRP A 84 6.19 7.88 3.60
N PHE A 85 5.98 6.85 4.43
CA PHE A 85 6.54 5.51 4.19
C PHE A 85 5.91 4.79 2.99
N LEU A 86 4.71 5.20 2.54
CA LEU A 86 4.11 4.73 1.29
C LEU A 86 4.50 5.61 0.11
N ASP A 87 4.70 6.90 0.35
CA ASP A 87 5.16 7.81 -0.70
C ASP A 87 6.59 7.46 -1.14
N ASP A 88 7.44 7.02 -0.21
CA ASP A 88 8.78 6.48 -0.50
C ASP A 88 8.74 5.21 -1.37
N MET A 89 7.66 4.42 -1.28
CA MET A 89 7.47 3.22 -2.09
C MET A 89 6.82 3.50 -3.46
N ARG A 90 6.48 4.76 -3.75
CA ARG A 90 5.83 5.15 -5.01
C ARG A 90 6.65 4.69 -6.22
N PRO A 91 6.09 3.89 -7.13
CA PRO A 91 6.79 3.53 -8.35
C PRO A 91 7.11 4.79 -9.17
N GLN A 92 8.38 4.99 -9.48
CA GLN A 92 8.85 6.21 -10.16
C GLN A 92 9.73 5.88 -11.37
N GLY A 93 9.96 6.88 -12.20
CA GLY A 93 10.88 6.81 -13.32
C GLY A 93 10.60 5.63 -14.27
N PHE A 94 11.64 4.89 -14.63
CA PHE A 94 11.54 3.73 -15.49
C PHE A 94 10.70 2.61 -14.85
N MET A 95 10.93 2.31 -13.59
CA MET A 95 10.19 1.28 -12.85
C MET A 95 8.69 1.55 -12.85
N GLY A 96 8.27 2.77 -12.59
CA GLY A 96 6.85 3.13 -12.59
C GLY A 96 6.21 3.03 -13.97
N ARG A 97 6.91 3.39 -15.04
CA ARG A 97 6.41 3.20 -16.42
C ARG A 97 6.28 1.72 -16.78
N THR A 98 7.29 0.92 -16.43
CA THR A 98 7.27 -0.53 -16.63
C THR A 98 6.13 -1.16 -15.84
N PHE A 99 5.92 -0.73 -14.61
CA PHE A 99 4.82 -1.19 -13.76
C PHE A 99 3.44 -0.91 -14.40
N ALA A 100 3.21 0.31 -14.90
CA ALA A 100 1.95 0.64 -15.57
C ALA A 100 1.70 -0.23 -16.81
N HIS A 101 2.74 -0.55 -17.57
CA HIS A 101 2.64 -1.44 -18.74
C HIS A 101 2.40 -2.91 -18.35
N ALA A 102 2.99 -3.35 -17.24
CA ALA A 102 2.84 -4.72 -16.76
C ALA A 102 1.44 -4.97 -16.14
N HIS A 103 0.76 -3.91 -15.68
CA HIS A 103 -0.52 -4.00 -14.99
C HIS A 103 -1.60 -3.12 -15.64
N PRO A 104 -1.97 -3.38 -16.91
CA PRO A 104 -2.98 -2.59 -17.62
C PRO A 104 -4.36 -2.64 -16.97
N GLU A 105 -4.67 -3.69 -16.20
CA GLU A 105 -5.90 -3.85 -15.45
C GLU A 105 -6.10 -2.75 -14.37
N LEU A 106 -5.03 -2.11 -13.92
CA LEU A 106 -5.10 -0.99 -12.99
C LEU A 106 -5.55 0.31 -13.67
N GLN A 107 -5.48 0.38 -14.99
CA GLN A 107 -5.82 1.56 -15.80
C GLN A 107 -5.06 2.83 -15.33
N LEU A 108 -3.81 2.65 -14.91
CA LEU A 108 -2.95 3.75 -14.49
C LEU A 108 -2.41 4.51 -15.71
N GLY A 109 -2.22 5.81 -15.53
CA GLY A 109 -1.53 6.60 -16.54
C GLY A 109 -0.10 6.09 -16.76
N SER A 110 0.38 6.18 -18.00
CA SER A 110 1.74 5.72 -18.39
C SER A 110 2.87 6.50 -17.70
N ASP A 111 2.59 7.71 -17.20
CA ASP A 111 3.54 8.52 -16.44
C ASP A 111 3.19 8.47 -14.95
N PRO A 112 3.99 7.79 -14.12
CA PRO A 112 3.73 7.66 -12.68
C PRO A 112 3.69 8.99 -11.91
N ARG A 113 4.27 10.05 -12.48
CA ARG A 113 4.23 11.40 -11.86
C ARG A 113 2.82 11.98 -11.82
N ASN A 114 1.92 11.49 -12.67
CA ASN A 114 0.53 11.92 -12.74
C ASN A 114 -0.41 11.05 -11.90
N TRP A 115 0.11 10.02 -11.23
CA TRP A 115 -0.70 9.17 -10.37
C TRP A 115 -1.10 9.92 -9.11
N ASN A 116 -2.37 9.88 -8.80
CA ASN A 116 -2.87 10.38 -7.52
C ASN A 116 -2.59 9.35 -6.39
N ASP A 117 -2.89 9.70 -5.16
CA ASP A 117 -2.62 8.85 -3.99
C ASP A 117 -3.41 7.53 -4.02
N ASP A 118 -4.61 7.51 -4.61
CA ASP A 118 -5.38 6.28 -4.77
C ASP A 118 -4.76 5.36 -5.83
N ASP A 119 -4.23 5.93 -6.91
CA ASP A 119 -3.53 5.18 -7.95
C ASP A 119 -2.30 4.49 -7.35
N VAL A 120 -1.52 5.23 -6.57
CA VAL A 120 -0.35 4.68 -5.87
C VAL A 120 -0.77 3.61 -4.87
N LEU A 121 -1.78 3.87 -4.05
CA LEU A 121 -2.27 2.89 -3.09
C LEU A 121 -2.76 1.61 -3.77
N ARG A 122 -3.45 1.73 -4.91
CA ARG A 122 -3.89 0.58 -5.72
C ARG A 122 -2.70 -0.20 -6.28
N ALA A 123 -1.71 0.49 -6.83
CA ALA A 123 -0.49 -0.13 -7.31
C ALA A 123 0.20 -0.94 -6.21
N LEU A 124 0.44 -0.33 -5.06
CA LEU A 124 1.08 -0.98 -3.92
C LEU A 124 0.26 -2.15 -3.36
N ALA A 125 -1.05 -1.94 -3.16
CA ALA A 125 -1.89 -2.92 -2.48
C ALA A 125 -2.25 -4.13 -3.35
N LEU A 126 -2.31 -3.95 -4.67
CA LEU A 126 -2.69 -5.02 -5.57
C LEU A 126 -1.48 -5.75 -6.18
N PHE A 127 -0.34 -5.08 -6.36
CA PHE A 127 0.83 -5.63 -7.05
C PHE A 127 2.17 -5.18 -6.47
N GLY A 128 2.19 -4.73 -5.20
CA GLY A 128 3.39 -4.21 -4.56
C GLY A 128 4.25 -5.26 -3.84
N ASP A 129 4.01 -6.54 -4.06
CA ASP A 129 4.72 -7.64 -3.40
C ASP A 129 6.18 -7.81 -3.84
N ASP A 130 6.57 -7.24 -4.98
CA ASP A 130 7.93 -7.28 -5.54
C ASP A 130 8.52 -5.85 -5.71
N LEU A 131 7.99 -4.87 -5.00
CA LEU A 131 8.55 -3.51 -5.00
C LEU A 131 9.67 -3.37 -3.95
N PRO A 132 10.63 -2.46 -4.19
CA PRO A 132 11.70 -2.20 -3.25
C PRO A 132 11.18 -1.78 -1.87
N GLY A 133 11.82 -2.26 -0.83
CA GLY A 133 11.47 -1.94 0.55
C GLY A 133 11.21 -3.18 1.40
N ASN A 134 10.86 -2.95 2.65
CA ASN A 134 10.54 -4.00 3.61
C ASN A 134 9.07 -3.94 4.09
N LEU A 135 8.23 -3.18 3.40
CA LEU A 135 6.80 -3.11 3.68
C LEU A 135 6.01 -3.73 2.54
N ILE A 136 4.97 -4.46 2.90
CA ILE A 136 3.96 -4.97 1.97
C ILE A 136 2.63 -4.33 2.35
N VAL A 137 1.98 -3.76 1.37
CA VAL A 137 0.73 -3.01 1.52
C VAL A 137 -0.44 -3.83 0.99
N GLY A 138 -1.49 -3.96 1.78
CA GLY A 138 -2.72 -4.62 1.37
C GLY A 138 -2.68 -6.15 1.43
N GLU A 139 -3.87 -6.72 1.54
CA GLU A 139 -4.05 -8.17 1.67
C GLU A 139 -3.63 -8.92 0.40
N ALA A 140 -3.94 -8.39 -0.79
CA ALA A 140 -3.68 -9.07 -2.04
C ALA A 140 -2.17 -9.21 -2.33
N ALA A 141 -1.38 -8.15 -2.10
CA ALA A 141 0.07 -8.21 -2.22
C ALA A 141 0.68 -9.14 -1.15
N PHE A 142 0.15 -9.09 0.08
CA PHE A 142 0.60 -9.97 1.15
C PHE A 142 0.35 -11.45 0.86
N GLN A 143 -0.80 -11.81 0.32
CA GLN A 143 -1.11 -13.19 -0.09
C GLN A 143 -0.17 -13.67 -1.21
N ARG A 144 0.14 -12.82 -2.19
CA ARG A 144 1.11 -13.18 -3.24
C ARG A 144 2.51 -13.38 -2.68
N PHE A 145 2.95 -12.51 -1.78
CA PHE A 145 4.24 -12.66 -1.11
C PHE A 145 4.39 -14.03 -0.44
N HIS A 146 3.33 -14.56 0.18
CA HIS A 146 3.35 -15.88 0.81
C HIS A 146 3.19 -17.04 -0.16
N THR A 147 2.51 -16.86 -1.28
CA THR A 147 2.24 -17.94 -2.26
C THR A 147 3.34 -18.06 -3.31
N LEU A 148 4.09 -17.00 -3.57
CA LEU A 148 5.30 -17.11 -4.38
C LEU A 148 6.27 -18.02 -3.63
N PRO A 149 6.79 -19.11 -4.28
CA PRO A 149 7.89 -19.83 -3.70
C PRO A 149 8.93 -18.79 -3.33
N GLN A 150 9.38 -18.80 -2.05
CA GLN A 150 10.46 -17.91 -1.64
C GLN A 150 11.50 -18.00 -2.75
N ARG A 151 11.63 -16.94 -3.50
CA ARG A 151 12.72 -16.82 -4.46
C ARG A 151 13.93 -16.94 -3.59
N ALA A 152 14.38 -18.22 -3.43
CA ALA A 152 15.68 -18.48 -2.89
C ALA A 152 16.54 -17.45 -3.58
N SER A 153 17.23 -16.64 -2.79
CA SER A 153 18.25 -15.72 -3.26
C SER A 153 19.03 -16.51 -4.31
N ARG A 154 18.58 -16.43 -5.57
CA ARG A 154 19.40 -16.85 -6.67
C ARG A 154 20.55 -15.88 -6.54
N ALA A 155 21.63 -16.39 -5.99
CA ALA A 155 22.91 -15.79 -6.22
C ALA A 155 22.99 -15.70 -7.75
N ASP A 156 22.67 -14.50 -8.27
CA ASP A 156 22.72 -14.24 -9.69
C ASP A 156 24.11 -14.60 -10.12
N SER A 157 24.23 -15.73 -10.82
CA SER A 157 25.54 -16.10 -11.33
C SER A 157 25.94 -14.98 -12.28
N ALA A 158 27.20 -14.63 -12.34
CA ALA A 158 27.69 -13.59 -13.25
C ALA A 158 27.30 -13.88 -14.74
N ALA A 159 26.86 -15.08 -15.04
CA ALA A 159 26.32 -15.51 -16.33
C ALA A 159 24.91 -14.93 -16.64
N ASP A 160 24.15 -14.54 -15.62
CA ASP A 160 22.77 -14.06 -15.79
C ASP A 160 22.72 -12.56 -16.12
N TYR A 161 23.77 -11.79 -15.76
CA TYR A 161 23.81 -10.34 -15.95
C TYR A 161 23.59 -9.87 -17.41
N PRO A 162 24.19 -10.49 -18.45
CA PRO A 162 23.95 -10.07 -19.83
C PRO A 162 22.50 -10.24 -20.26
N GLN A 163 21.84 -11.31 -19.81
CA GLN A 163 20.43 -11.58 -20.12
C GLN A 163 19.51 -10.59 -19.40
N LEU A 164 19.78 -10.30 -18.13
CA LEU A 164 19.04 -9.32 -17.34
C LEU A 164 19.19 -7.91 -17.92
N ALA A 165 20.40 -7.53 -18.35
CA ALA A 165 20.63 -6.25 -19.00
C ALA A 165 19.87 -6.13 -20.32
N GLN A 166 19.81 -7.19 -21.12
CA GLN A 166 19.09 -7.20 -22.39
C GLN A 166 17.57 -7.15 -22.17
N GLN A 167 17.04 -7.83 -21.16
CA GLN A 167 15.63 -7.75 -20.74
C GLN A 167 15.28 -6.36 -20.23
N ALA A 168 16.16 -5.73 -19.45
CA ALA A 168 15.98 -4.36 -18.97
C ALA A 168 15.90 -3.36 -20.13
N MET A 169 16.77 -3.51 -21.14
CA MET A 169 16.77 -2.67 -22.34
C MET A 169 15.51 -2.85 -23.21
N GLN A 170 14.92 -4.04 -23.20
CA GLN A 170 13.69 -4.35 -23.95
C GLN A 170 12.41 -3.99 -23.17
N GLY A 171 12.51 -3.52 -21.93
CA GLY A 171 11.35 -3.22 -21.07
C GLY A 171 10.55 -4.47 -20.66
N THR A 172 11.13 -5.67 -20.78
CA THR A 172 10.48 -6.96 -20.54
C THR A 172 10.79 -7.53 -19.15
N LEU A 173 11.47 -6.76 -18.27
CA LEU A 173 11.60 -7.13 -16.86
C LEU A 173 10.23 -7.04 -16.18
N GLY A 174 9.53 -8.15 -16.12
CA GLY A 174 8.41 -8.29 -15.22
C GLY A 174 8.92 -8.17 -13.79
N GLY A 175 8.51 -7.13 -13.07
CA GLY A 175 8.52 -7.02 -11.62
C GLY A 175 9.79 -7.31 -10.83
N ALA A 176 10.94 -7.56 -11.46
CA ALA A 176 12.17 -7.82 -10.73
C ALA A 176 12.79 -6.48 -10.30
N SER A 177 12.85 -6.25 -9.01
CA SER A 177 13.62 -5.19 -8.38
C SER A 177 15.07 -5.26 -8.88
N ALA A 178 15.47 -4.30 -9.71
CA ALA A 178 16.89 -4.00 -9.91
C ALA A 178 17.35 -3.25 -8.65
N GLY A 179 17.71 -3.99 -7.61
CA GLY A 179 18.38 -3.50 -6.41
C GLY A 179 19.84 -3.30 -6.64
#